data_89ac8252f6ee71ac7c9de78d02a347ab
#
_entry.id   89ac8252f6ee71ac7c9de78d02a347ab
#
_cell.length_a   1.000
_cell.length_b   1.000
_cell.length_c   1.000
_cell.angle_alpha   90.00
_cell.angle_beta   90.00
_cell.angle_gamma   90.00
#
_symmetry.space_group_name_H-M   'P 1'
#
loop_
_entity.id
_entity.type
_entity.pdbx_description
1 polymer ?
#
loop_
_entity_poly.entity_id
_entity_poly.type
_entity_poly.pdbx_seq_one_letter_code
_entity_poly.pdbx_strand_id
1 'polypeptide(L)'
;MKFKIVSLFVLCAILISCGTSRQGGKKQRKGTKAQVVLTPEQQRKYDYFFLEASRLKMKDDYSAAFDLLQHCLTINPNASSALYEISQYYMYLKQVPQGQAALEKAVENDPDNYWYSQGLASLYQQQNEMQKATNLLENMATRFSDRMDPLYSLLDIYNRLEEYDNVITTLNRLEEKMGKNEQLSMEKFRIYLQKKDNQSAFREIESLVEEYPMDMRYQVILGDVYMQNDKKDEAYNIYKKVLATEPDNAMAMYSLASYYEQTGQKELYE
;
A
#
# COMPACT_ATOMS: atom_id res chain seq x y z
N MET A 1 84.94 21.34 25.32
CA MET A 1 84.21 22.38 24.55
C MET A 1 82.98 21.76 23.91
N LYS A 2 81.87 22.40 24.04
CA LYS A 2 80.52 22.17 23.52
C LYS A 2 79.53 21.66 24.55
N PHE A 3 78.73 22.59 25.00
CA PHE A 3 77.56 22.45 25.91
C PHE A 3 76.43 21.62 25.28
N LYS A 4 75.88 20.71 26.09
CA LYS A 4 74.65 20.07 25.74
C LYS A 4 73.55 20.64 26.65
N ILE A 5 72.60 21.30 26.03
CA ILE A 5 71.34 21.75 26.67
C ILE A 5 70.43 20.58 26.68
N VAL A 6 70.00 20.14 27.89
CA VAL A 6 68.96 19.15 28.12
C VAL A 6 67.67 19.91 28.23
N SER A 7 66.80 19.73 27.26
CA SER A 7 65.41 20.25 27.30
C SER A 7 64.48 19.22 27.93
N LEU A 8 63.89 19.60 29.03
CA LEU A 8 62.94 18.80 29.82
C LEU A 8 61.56 18.95 29.18
N PHE A 9 61.09 17.88 28.51
CA PHE A 9 59.70 17.81 28.06
C PHE A 9 58.81 17.26 29.15
N VAL A 10 57.95 18.11 29.68
CA VAL A 10 56.84 17.71 30.57
C VAL A 10 55.74 17.09 29.71
N LEU A 11 55.47 15.81 29.94
CA LEU A 11 54.42 15.06 29.25
C LEU A 11 53.10 15.30 30.00
N CYS A 12 52.23 16.21 29.46
CA CYS A 12 50.85 16.32 29.89
C CYS A 12 50.01 15.22 29.20
N ALA A 13 49.67 14.17 29.91
CA ALA A 13 48.71 13.17 29.48
C ALA A 13 47.29 13.75 29.51
N ILE A 14 46.78 14.11 28.32
CA ILE A 14 45.37 14.46 28.17
C ILE A 14 44.59 13.16 27.95
N LEU A 15 43.82 12.74 28.93
CA LEU A 15 42.83 11.66 28.80
C LEU A 15 41.70 12.15 27.90
N ILE A 16 41.71 11.76 26.64
CA ILE A 16 40.58 11.96 25.73
C ILE A 16 39.57 10.85 26.02
N SER A 17 38.56 11.21 26.82
CA SER A 17 37.36 10.41 26.98
C SER A 17 36.58 10.41 25.68
N CYS A 18 36.60 9.30 24.92
CA CYS A 18 35.72 9.07 23.80
C CYS A 18 34.28 8.84 24.30
N GLY A 19 33.53 9.94 24.46
CA GLY A 19 32.08 9.88 24.56
C GLY A 19 31.49 9.63 23.17
N THR A 20 31.03 8.41 22.90
CA THR A 20 30.20 8.11 21.73
C THR A 20 28.86 8.82 21.87
N SER A 21 28.77 10.05 21.37
CA SER A 21 27.49 10.70 21.17
C SER A 21 26.76 10.00 20.04
N ARG A 22 25.78 9.16 20.39
CA ARG A 22 24.71 8.76 19.48
C ARG A 22 24.03 10.03 18.95
N GLN A 23 24.39 10.47 17.77
CA GLN A 23 23.57 11.40 17.01
C GLN A 23 22.27 10.69 16.66
N GLY A 24 21.29 10.80 17.54
CA GLY A 24 19.91 10.58 17.18
C GLY A 24 19.56 11.60 16.10
N GLY A 25 19.40 11.12 14.86
CA GLY A 25 18.90 11.94 13.77
C GLY A 25 17.56 12.53 14.17
N LYS A 26 17.55 13.81 14.53
CA LYS A 26 16.32 14.59 14.63
C LYS A 26 15.72 14.60 13.22
N LYS A 27 14.74 13.73 12.95
CA LYS A 27 13.81 13.92 11.83
C LYS A 27 13.32 15.37 11.96
N GLN A 28 13.73 16.23 11.05
CA GLN A 28 13.14 17.55 10.89
C GLN A 28 11.64 17.33 10.65
N ARG A 29 10.85 17.54 11.68
CA ARG A 29 9.41 17.74 11.51
C ARG A 29 9.29 18.97 10.61
N LYS A 30 8.86 18.76 9.37
CA LYS A 30 8.42 19.85 8.49
C LYS A 30 7.49 20.72 9.31
N GLY A 31 7.79 22.03 9.36
CA GLY A 31 7.16 22.97 10.24
C GLY A 31 5.65 22.83 10.26
N THR A 32 5.12 22.60 11.44
CA THR A 32 3.69 22.75 11.74
C THR A 32 3.31 24.17 11.35
N LYS A 33 2.44 24.34 10.33
CA LYS A 33 1.83 25.63 10.02
C LYS A 33 1.28 26.18 11.33
N ALA A 34 1.47 27.50 11.57
CA ALA A 34 1.01 28.13 12.80
C ALA A 34 -0.49 27.80 12.99
N GLN A 35 -0.77 27.03 14.04
CA GLN A 35 -2.13 26.71 14.42
C GLN A 35 -2.84 28.01 14.78
N VAL A 36 -3.97 28.30 14.14
CA VAL A 36 -4.76 29.48 14.47
C VAL A 36 -5.24 29.34 15.92
N VAL A 37 -4.69 30.15 16.80
CA VAL A 37 -5.11 30.18 18.21
C VAL A 37 -6.35 31.04 18.31
N LEU A 38 -7.49 30.42 18.50
CA LEU A 38 -8.76 31.10 18.71
C LEU A 38 -8.85 31.65 20.15
N THR A 39 -9.46 32.82 20.30
CA THR A 39 -9.89 33.27 21.63
C THR A 39 -11.01 32.36 22.17
N PRO A 40 -11.25 32.31 23.48
CA PRO A 40 -12.35 31.51 24.04
C PRO A 40 -13.73 31.89 23.48
N GLU A 41 -13.94 33.16 23.09
CA GLU A 41 -15.17 33.57 22.45
C GLU A 41 -15.27 33.06 21.01
N GLN A 42 -14.20 33.17 20.23
CA GLN A 42 -14.14 32.64 18.87
C GLN A 42 -14.35 31.12 18.86
N GLN A 43 -13.75 30.41 19.81
CA GLN A 43 -13.93 28.94 19.92
C GLN A 43 -15.41 28.62 20.20
N ARG A 44 -16.06 29.28 21.16
CA ARG A 44 -17.49 29.05 21.44
C ARG A 44 -18.38 29.34 20.24
N LYS A 45 -18.08 30.41 19.47
CA LYS A 45 -18.84 30.74 18.24
C LYS A 45 -18.63 29.68 17.17
N TYR A 46 -17.37 29.22 16.98
CA TYR A 46 -17.06 28.14 16.05
C TYR A 46 -17.81 26.85 16.42
N ASP A 47 -17.73 26.44 17.67
CA ASP A 47 -18.37 25.21 18.16
C ASP A 47 -19.90 25.28 17.98
N TYR A 48 -20.50 26.44 18.30
CA TYR A 48 -21.94 26.64 18.10
C TYR A 48 -22.32 26.51 16.61
N PHE A 49 -21.62 27.18 15.71
CA PHE A 49 -21.93 27.12 14.29
C PHE A 49 -21.70 25.73 13.70
N PHE A 50 -20.64 25.05 14.10
CA PHE A 50 -20.34 23.72 13.62
C PHE A 50 -21.37 22.67 14.07
N LEU A 51 -21.77 22.71 15.34
CA LEU A 51 -22.83 21.85 15.89
C LEU A 51 -24.18 22.13 15.25
N GLU A 52 -24.51 23.41 15.06
CA GLU A 52 -25.79 23.79 14.41
C GLU A 52 -25.80 23.42 12.92
N ALA A 53 -24.68 23.54 12.20
CA ALA A 53 -24.56 23.05 10.83
C ALA A 53 -24.80 21.53 10.75
N SER A 54 -24.22 20.79 11.69
CA SER A 54 -24.42 19.34 11.78
C SER A 54 -25.89 19.00 12.06
N ARG A 55 -26.55 19.74 12.95
CA ARG A 55 -27.98 19.58 13.26
C ARG A 55 -28.88 19.88 12.06
N LEU A 56 -28.57 20.93 11.29
CA LEU A 56 -29.32 21.29 10.09
C LEU A 56 -29.12 20.26 8.98
N LYS A 57 -27.91 19.74 8.80
CA LYS A 57 -27.64 18.62 7.90
C LYS A 57 -28.49 17.40 8.19
N MET A 58 -28.67 17.06 9.48
CA MET A 58 -29.55 15.94 9.91
C MET A 58 -31.04 16.21 9.65
N LYS A 59 -31.43 17.46 9.42
CA LYS A 59 -32.79 17.88 9.06
C LYS A 59 -32.97 18.16 7.57
N ASP A 60 -31.97 17.78 6.77
CA ASP A 60 -31.92 18.02 5.32
C ASP A 60 -31.93 19.50 4.90
N ASP A 61 -31.70 20.43 5.86
CA ASP A 61 -31.50 21.84 5.55
C ASP A 61 -30.03 22.11 5.15
N TYR A 62 -29.69 21.63 3.98
CA TYR A 62 -28.31 21.68 3.46
C TYR A 62 -27.83 23.11 3.16
N SER A 63 -28.74 24.00 2.77
CA SER A 63 -28.38 25.41 2.48
C SER A 63 -27.93 26.11 3.75
N ALA A 64 -28.74 26.08 4.80
CA ALA A 64 -28.38 26.72 6.06
C ALA A 64 -27.17 26.08 6.72
N ALA A 65 -27.00 24.75 6.59
CA ALA A 65 -25.81 24.07 7.07
C ALA A 65 -24.55 24.56 6.35
N PHE A 66 -24.60 24.72 5.04
CA PHE A 66 -23.49 25.24 4.23
C PHE A 66 -23.09 26.67 4.66
N ASP A 67 -24.06 27.58 4.85
CA ASP A 67 -23.79 28.91 5.31
C ASP A 67 -23.11 28.94 6.68
N LEU A 68 -23.54 28.10 7.62
CA LEU A 68 -22.90 28.00 8.93
C LEU A 68 -21.48 27.43 8.84
N LEU A 69 -21.20 26.48 7.96
CA LEU A 69 -19.85 25.98 7.71
C LEU A 69 -18.95 27.09 7.14
N GLN A 70 -19.46 27.94 6.25
CA GLN A 70 -18.73 29.11 5.79
C GLN A 70 -18.40 30.06 6.95
N HIS A 71 -19.35 30.30 7.88
CA HIS A 71 -19.09 31.09 9.09
C HIS A 71 -18.01 30.41 9.98
N CYS A 72 -18.01 29.07 10.11
CA CYS A 72 -16.92 28.37 10.79
C CYS A 72 -15.56 28.70 10.18
N LEU A 73 -15.46 28.71 8.85
CA LEU A 73 -14.21 28.98 8.14
C LEU A 73 -13.81 30.47 8.15
N THR A 74 -14.73 31.39 8.39
CA THR A 74 -14.37 32.82 8.67
C THR A 74 -13.70 32.95 10.05
N ILE A 75 -14.11 32.15 11.03
CA ILE A 75 -13.50 32.12 12.38
C ILE A 75 -12.18 31.37 12.38
N ASN A 76 -12.17 30.17 11.80
CA ASN A 76 -10.99 29.35 11.69
C ASN A 76 -10.82 28.79 10.25
N PRO A 77 -10.08 29.50 9.40
CA PRO A 77 -9.85 29.08 8.00
C PRO A 77 -9.09 27.75 7.87
N ASN A 78 -8.52 27.24 8.96
CA ASN A 78 -7.74 26.00 8.98
C ASN A 78 -8.44 24.86 9.72
N ALA A 79 -9.72 25.03 10.07
CA ALA A 79 -10.48 23.97 10.76
C ALA A 79 -10.73 22.79 9.84
N SER A 80 -9.98 21.71 10.03
CA SER A 80 -10.03 20.52 9.18
C SER A 80 -11.43 19.90 9.09
N SER A 81 -12.16 19.86 10.22
CA SER A 81 -13.53 19.35 10.26
C SER A 81 -14.49 20.17 9.39
N ALA A 82 -14.43 21.51 9.49
CA ALA A 82 -15.29 22.38 8.68
C ALA A 82 -14.88 22.35 7.19
N LEU A 83 -13.58 22.26 6.90
CA LEU A 83 -13.05 22.09 5.54
C LEU A 83 -13.51 20.76 4.92
N TYR A 84 -13.46 19.67 5.67
CA TYR A 84 -13.96 18.37 5.21
C TYR A 84 -15.45 18.42 4.94
N GLU A 85 -16.26 18.92 5.90
CA GLU A 85 -17.69 18.98 5.72
C GLU A 85 -18.09 19.86 4.53
N ILE A 86 -17.52 21.07 4.40
CA ILE A 86 -17.86 21.98 3.31
C ILE A 86 -17.42 21.44 1.95
N SER A 87 -16.37 20.61 1.90
CA SER A 87 -15.93 19.96 0.66
C SER A 87 -17.03 19.08 0.06
N GLN A 88 -17.81 18.38 0.92
CA GLN A 88 -18.90 17.53 0.48
C GLN A 88 -20.02 18.35 -0.16
N TYR A 89 -20.32 19.54 0.37
CA TYR A 89 -21.30 20.44 -0.24
C TYR A 89 -20.83 20.97 -1.60
N TYR A 90 -19.56 21.37 -1.72
CA TYR A 90 -19.00 21.77 -3.01
C TYR A 90 -19.05 20.64 -4.05
N MET A 91 -18.79 19.40 -3.64
CA MET A 91 -18.92 18.24 -4.53
C MET A 91 -20.36 18.02 -4.96
N TYR A 92 -21.32 18.10 -4.04
CA TYR A 92 -22.75 18.00 -4.35
C TYR A 92 -23.21 19.10 -5.34
N LEU A 93 -22.72 20.32 -5.16
CA LEU A 93 -22.99 21.48 -6.04
C LEU A 93 -22.19 21.42 -7.36
N LYS A 94 -21.45 20.35 -7.62
CA LYS A 94 -20.57 20.18 -8.79
C LYS A 94 -19.46 21.24 -8.89
N GLN A 95 -19.13 21.87 -7.80
CA GLN A 95 -18.02 22.82 -7.66
C GLN A 95 -16.74 22.05 -7.28
N VAL A 96 -16.35 21.11 -8.14
CA VAL A 96 -15.27 20.14 -7.87
C VAL A 96 -13.95 20.81 -7.48
N PRO A 97 -13.47 21.88 -8.13
CA PRO A 97 -12.21 22.53 -7.74
C PRO A 97 -12.23 23.10 -6.31
N GLN A 98 -13.35 23.67 -5.88
CA GLN A 98 -13.51 24.21 -4.52
C GLN A 98 -13.56 23.07 -3.49
N GLY A 99 -14.30 22.01 -3.81
CA GLY A 99 -14.39 20.81 -2.98
C GLY A 99 -13.02 20.15 -2.79
N GLN A 100 -12.27 20.00 -3.87
CA GLN A 100 -10.91 19.44 -3.83
C GLN A 100 -9.99 20.33 -2.98
N ALA A 101 -9.94 21.63 -3.23
CA ALA A 101 -9.08 22.53 -2.47
C ALA A 101 -9.39 22.53 -0.96
N ALA A 102 -10.69 22.46 -0.59
CA ALA A 102 -11.09 22.35 0.80
C ALA A 102 -10.64 21.03 1.42
N LEU A 103 -10.78 19.91 0.71
CA LEU A 103 -10.40 18.58 1.18
C LEU A 103 -8.86 18.41 1.27
N GLU A 104 -8.11 18.90 0.29
CA GLU A 104 -6.65 18.97 0.33
C GLU A 104 -6.16 19.72 1.57
N LYS A 105 -6.79 20.88 1.86
CA LYS A 105 -6.46 21.68 3.04
C LYS A 105 -6.86 20.98 4.33
N ALA A 106 -7.95 20.23 4.37
CA ALA A 106 -8.33 19.44 5.54
C ALA A 106 -7.28 18.38 5.86
N VAL A 107 -6.82 17.62 4.86
CA VAL A 107 -5.75 16.61 4.99
C VAL A 107 -4.42 17.25 5.40
N GLU A 108 -4.08 18.41 4.82
CA GLU A 108 -2.84 19.12 5.16
C GLU A 108 -2.81 19.57 6.63
N ASN A 109 -3.95 20.02 7.16
CA ASN A 109 -4.06 20.53 8.53
C ASN A 109 -4.21 19.40 9.58
N ASP A 110 -4.79 18.27 9.19
CA ASP A 110 -4.96 17.10 10.06
C ASP A 110 -4.65 15.81 9.29
N PRO A 111 -3.35 15.54 9.02
CA PRO A 111 -2.92 14.39 8.24
C PRO A 111 -3.08 13.06 8.99
N ASP A 112 -3.38 13.09 10.29
CA ASP A 112 -3.63 11.91 11.11
C ASP A 112 -5.10 11.47 11.08
N ASN A 113 -5.96 12.22 10.39
CA ASN A 113 -7.33 11.82 10.17
C ASN A 113 -7.45 10.95 8.92
N TYR A 114 -7.64 9.67 9.14
CA TYR A 114 -7.78 8.68 8.07
C TYR A 114 -8.89 9.04 7.06
N TRP A 115 -10.04 9.47 7.56
CA TRP A 115 -11.22 9.70 6.72
C TRP A 115 -11.06 10.88 5.76
N TYR A 116 -10.31 11.91 6.15
CA TYR A 116 -10.00 13.02 5.25
C TYR A 116 -9.11 12.56 4.12
N SER A 117 -8.06 11.80 4.44
CA SER A 117 -7.14 11.24 3.45
C SER A 117 -7.85 10.23 2.53
N GLN A 118 -8.73 9.39 3.08
CA GLN A 118 -9.52 8.43 2.29
C GLN A 118 -10.46 9.15 1.32
N GLY A 119 -11.15 10.18 1.78
CA GLY A 119 -12.01 11.00 0.93
C GLY A 119 -11.26 11.67 -0.21
N LEU A 120 -10.07 12.22 0.08
CA LEU A 120 -9.21 12.85 -0.93
C LEU A 120 -8.65 11.85 -1.94
N ALA A 121 -8.22 10.67 -1.48
CA ALA A 121 -7.74 9.62 -2.38
C ALA A 121 -8.84 9.15 -3.34
N SER A 122 -10.07 8.98 -2.82
CA SER A 122 -11.24 8.64 -3.65
C SER A 122 -11.56 9.74 -4.67
N LEU A 123 -11.45 11.00 -4.27
CA LEU A 123 -11.67 12.14 -5.17
C LEU A 123 -10.64 12.17 -6.30
N TYR A 124 -9.34 11.98 -6.00
CA TYR A 124 -8.30 11.91 -7.02
C TYR A 124 -8.54 10.76 -8.02
N GLN A 125 -8.98 9.60 -7.53
CA GLN A 125 -9.32 8.46 -8.40
C GLN A 125 -10.50 8.81 -9.34
N GLN A 126 -11.56 9.43 -8.81
CA GLN A 126 -12.73 9.84 -9.59
C GLN A 126 -12.38 10.87 -10.68
N GLN A 127 -11.39 11.72 -10.41
CA GLN A 127 -10.90 12.71 -11.37
C GLN A 127 -9.81 12.17 -12.30
N ASN A 128 -9.49 10.88 -12.21
CA ASN A 128 -8.39 10.26 -12.95
C ASN A 128 -7.00 10.86 -12.65
N GLU A 129 -6.83 11.51 -11.48
CA GLU A 129 -5.55 12.04 -10.99
C GLU A 129 -4.73 10.93 -10.30
N MET A 130 -4.45 9.84 -11.05
CA MET A 130 -3.92 8.59 -10.49
C MET A 130 -2.60 8.79 -9.74
N GLN A 131 -1.69 9.65 -10.23
CA GLN A 131 -0.42 9.92 -9.55
C GLN A 131 -0.61 10.59 -8.18
N LYS A 132 -1.59 11.49 -8.04
CA LYS A 132 -1.92 12.09 -6.75
C LYS A 132 -2.55 11.06 -5.81
N ALA A 133 -3.44 10.21 -6.35
CA ALA A 133 -4.07 9.14 -5.59
C ALA A 133 -3.03 8.17 -5.05
N THR A 134 -2.11 7.65 -5.88
CA THR A 134 -1.06 6.72 -5.45
C THR A 134 -0.13 7.34 -4.41
N ASN A 135 0.33 8.58 -4.62
CA ASN A 135 1.18 9.28 -3.65
C ASN A 135 0.50 9.43 -2.27
N LEU A 136 -0.79 9.76 -2.27
CA LEU A 136 -1.56 9.88 -1.02
C LEU A 136 -1.76 8.52 -0.36
N LEU A 137 -2.14 7.49 -1.12
CA LEU A 137 -2.37 6.14 -0.62
C LEU A 137 -1.08 5.49 -0.07
N GLU A 138 0.09 5.73 -0.68
CA GLU A 138 1.39 5.31 -0.14
C GLU A 138 1.69 5.96 1.22
N ASN A 139 1.41 7.26 1.33
CA ASN A 139 1.50 7.95 2.63
C ASN A 139 0.53 7.36 3.65
N MET A 140 -0.72 7.05 3.24
CA MET A 140 -1.71 6.42 4.10
C MET A 140 -1.28 5.02 4.54
N ALA A 141 -0.77 4.19 3.63
CA ALA A 141 -0.29 2.84 3.93
C ALA A 141 0.88 2.83 4.95
N THR A 142 1.65 3.92 4.99
CA THR A 142 2.74 4.11 5.95
C THR A 142 2.24 4.66 7.28
N ARG A 143 1.35 5.65 7.24
CA ARG A 143 0.86 6.37 8.43
C ARG A 143 -0.16 5.55 9.22
N PHE A 144 -1.04 4.86 8.53
CA PHE A 144 -2.09 3.99 9.08
C PHE A 144 -1.73 2.52 8.83
N SER A 145 -0.58 2.13 9.33
CA SER A 145 0.02 0.83 9.06
C SER A 145 -0.79 -0.37 9.55
N ASP A 146 -1.76 -0.18 10.42
CA ASP A 146 -2.72 -1.18 10.88
C ASP A 146 -3.86 -1.45 9.88
N ARG A 147 -4.03 -0.57 8.88
CA ARG A 147 -5.06 -0.69 7.85
C ARG A 147 -4.52 -1.27 6.55
N MET A 148 -5.35 -2.07 5.91
CA MET A 148 -5.04 -2.67 4.60
C MET A 148 -5.72 -1.94 3.44
N ASP A 149 -6.78 -1.17 3.73
CA ASP A 149 -7.56 -0.48 2.68
C ASP A 149 -6.71 0.36 1.71
N PRO A 150 -5.67 1.12 2.17
CA PRO A 150 -4.80 1.85 1.24
C PRO A 150 -4.03 0.92 0.29
N LEU A 151 -3.61 -0.28 0.76
CA LEU A 151 -2.90 -1.24 -0.08
C LEU A 151 -3.82 -1.85 -1.13
N TYR A 152 -5.07 -2.19 -0.78
CA TYR A 152 -6.05 -2.66 -1.75
C TYR A 152 -6.38 -1.59 -2.80
N SER A 153 -6.49 -0.32 -2.39
CA SER A 153 -6.69 0.78 -3.32
C SER A 153 -5.50 0.98 -4.26
N LEU A 154 -4.28 0.81 -3.76
CA LEU A 154 -3.05 0.83 -4.57
C LEU A 154 -3.03 -0.32 -5.58
N LEU A 155 -3.41 -1.54 -5.17
CA LEU A 155 -3.51 -2.67 -6.09
C LEU A 155 -4.46 -2.40 -7.25
N ASP A 156 -5.65 -1.84 -6.97
CA ASP A 156 -6.61 -1.50 -8.02
C ASP A 156 -6.00 -0.50 -9.03
N ILE A 157 -5.36 0.56 -8.52
CA ILE A 157 -4.75 1.58 -9.38
C ILE A 157 -3.60 0.99 -10.19
N TYR A 158 -2.66 0.27 -9.55
CA TYR A 158 -1.50 -0.29 -10.22
C TYR A 158 -1.87 -1.37 -11.24
N ASN A 159 -2.90 -2.18 -10.97
CA ASN A 159 -3.43 -3.14 -11.95
C ASN A 159 -4.04 -2.42 -13.16
N ARG A 160 -4.81 -1.37 -12.95
CA ARG A 160 -5.39 -0.56 -14.06
C ARG A 160 -4.33 0.15 -14.89
N LEU A 161 -3.20 0.50 -14.30
CA LEU A 161 -2.05 1.12 -14.98
C LEU A 161 -1.05 0.10 -15.55
N GLU A 162 -1.29 -1.21 -15.33
CA GLU A 162 -0.38 -2.30 -15.71
C GLU A 162 1.03 -2.15 -15.11
N GLU A 163 1.12 -1.49 -13.94
CA GLU A 163 2.37 -1.29 -13.20
C GLU A 163 2.72 -2.53 -12.35
N TYR A 164 3.00 -3.64 -13.02
CA TYR A 164 3.15 -4.97 -12.42
C TYR A 164 4.18 -5.05 -11.29
N ASP A 165 5.27 -4.28 -11.35
CA ASP A 165 6.26 -4.25 -10.26
C ASP A 165 5.69 -3.63 -8.99
N ASN A 166 4.86 -2.61 -9.13
CA ASN A 166 4.17 -1.98 -8.01
C ASN A 166 3.05 -2.89 -7.47
N VAL A 167 2.37 -3.64 -8.35
CA VAL A 167 1.40 -4.67 -7.92
C VAL A 167 2.08 -5.72 -7.06
N ILE A 168 3.19 -6.33 -7.53
CA ILE A 168 3.95 -7.34 -6.78
C ILE A 168 4.43 -6.79 -5.43
N THR A 169 4.99 -5.58 -5.43
CA THR A 169 5.44 -4.92 -4.20
C THR A 169 4.30 -4.75 -3.20
N THR A 170 3.11 -4.35 -3.68
CA THR A 170 1.94 -4.14 -2.84
C THR A 170 1.37 -5.47 -2.33
N LEU A 171 1.36 -6.53 -3.16
CA LEU A 171 0.99 -7.89 -2.76
C LEU A 171 1.92 -8.43 -1.67
N ASN A 172 3.23 -8.21 -1.78
CA ASN A 172 4.18 -8.60 -0.74
C ASN A 172 3.92 -7.87 0.58
N ARG A 173 3.61 -6.56 0.55
CA ARG A 173 3.22 -5.80 1.76
C ARG A 173 1.94 -6.32 2.40
N LEU A 174 0.98 -6.78 1.61
CA LEU A 174 -0.23 -7.45 2.14
C LEU A 174 0.12 -8.79 2.76
N GLU A 175 0.96 -9.59 2.09
CA GLU A 175 1.40 -10.90 2.61
C GLU A 175 2.20 -10.76 3.92
N GLU A 176 3.05 -9.74 4.07
CA GLU A 176 3.74 -9.41 5.32
C GLU A 176 2.76 -9.14 6.48
N LYS A 177 1.58 -8.60 6.18
CA LYS A 177 0.56 -8.26 7.20
C LYS A 177 -0.39 -9.41 7.51
N MET A 178 -0.77 -10.17 6.50
CA MET A 178 -1.80 -11.20 6.59
C MET A 178 -1.22 -12.60 6.81
N GLY A 179 0.09 -12.77 6.57
CA GLY A 179 0.73 -14.07 6.41
C GLY A 179 0.58 -14.61 4.98
N LYS A 180 1.18 -15.78 4.74
CA LYS A 180 1.07 -16.47 3.45
C LYS A 180 -0.39 -16.69 3.08
N ASN A 181 -0.75 -16.35 1.86
CA ASN A 181 -2.13 -16.38 1.39
C ASN A 181 -2.21 -16.87 -0.06
N GLU A 182 -3.04 -17.89 -0.28
CA GLU A 182 -3.23 -18.52 -1.59
C GLU A 182 -3.55 -17.50 -2.69
N GLN A 183 -4.49 -16.58 -2.42
CA GLN A 183 -4.94 -15.61 -3.42
C GLN A 183 -3.82 -14.64 -3.81
N LEU A 184 -3.06 -14.16 -2.82
CA LEU A 184 -1.94 -13.24 -3.08
C LEU A 184 -0.82 -13.94 -3.86
N SER A 185 -0.48 -15.18 -3.49
CA SER A 185 0.55 -15.97 -4.19
C SER A 185 0.15 -16.32 -5.61
N MET A 186 -1.11 -16.71 -5.84
CA MET A 186 -1.62 -16.99 -7.19
C MET A 186 -1.68 -15.74 -8.06
N GLU A 187 -1.97 -14.57 -7.47
CA GLU A 187 -1.93 -13.31 -8.20
C GLU A 187 -0.49 -12.94 -8.59
N LYS A 188 0.47 -13.07 -7.67
CA LYS A 188 1.90 -12.88 -7.97
C LYS A 188 2.37 -13.85 -9.05
N PHE A 189 2.02 -15.14 -8.94
CA PHE A 189 2.32 -16.16 -9.94
C PHE A 189 1.85 -15.75 -11.33
N ARG A 190 0.59 -15.33 -11.46
CA ARG A 190 -0.02 -14.89 -12.73
C ARG A 190 0.72 -13.68 -13.32
N ILE A 191 1.06 -12.70 -12.49
CA ILE A 191 1.80 -11.50 -12.90
C ILE A 191 3.22 -11.87 -13.36
N TYR A 192 3.92 -12.78 -12.66
CA TYR A 192 5.24 -13.23 -13.08
C TYR A 192 5.20 -13.95 -14.43
N LEU A 193 4.18 -14.78 -14.69
CA LEU A 193 3.99 -15.39 -16.02
C LEU A 193 3.74 -14.33 -17.12
N GLN A 194 2.93 -13.33 -16.82
CA GLN A 194 2.65 -12.24 -17.78
C GLN A 194 3.92 -11.41 -18.07
N LYS A 195 4.76 -11.21 -17.08
CA LYS A 195 6.08 -10.59 -17.24
C LYS A 195 7.13 -11.50 -17.89
N LYS A 196 6.81 -12.77 -18.12
CA LYS A 196 7.75 -13.82 -18.56
C LYS A 196 8.90 -14.04 -17.57
N ASP A 197 8.69 -13.72 -16.31
CA ASP A 197 9.61 -14.04 -15.22
C ASP A 197 9.31 -15.44 -14.68
N ASN A 198 9.69 -16.43 -15.47
CA ASN A 198 9.44 -17.86 -15.16
C ASN A 198 10.11 -18.29 -13.84
N GLN A 199 11.23 -17.66 -13.47
CA GLN A 199 11.93 -18.03 -12.23
C GLN A 199 11.14 -17.60 -10.99
N SER A 200 10.56 -16.40 -11.00
CA SER A 200 9.73 -15.92 -9.90
C SER A 200 8.38 -16.63 -9.86
N ALA A 201 7.78 -16.92 -11.04
CA ALA A 201 6.57 -17.73 -11.13
C ALA A 201 6.79 -19.13 -10.52
N PHE A 202 7.91 -19.77 -10.85
CA PHE A 202 8.27 -21.08 -10.30
C PHE A 202 8.36 -21.04 -8.77
N ARG A 203 9.05 -20.04 -8.20
CA ARG A 203 9.17 -19.91 -6.74
C ARG A 203 7.83 -19.73 -6.03
N GLU A 204 6.90 -18.97 -6.63
CA GLU A 204 5.57 -18.77 -6.04
C GLU A 204 4.77 -20.07 -6.03
N ILE A 205 4.78 -20.85 -7.13
CA ILE A 205 4.03 -22.13 -7.16
C ILE A 205 4.69 -23.20 -6.30
N GLU A 206 6.03 -23.25 -6.23
CA GLU A 206 6.75 -24.13 -5.30
C GLU A 206 6.34 -23.84 -3.86
N SER A 207 6.31 -22.57 -3.47
CA SER A 207 5.89 -22.15 -2.13
C SER A 207 4.44 -22.52 -1.82
N LEU A 208 3.53 -22.52 -2.82
CA LEU A 208 2.16 -22.98 -2.64
C LEU A 208 2.08 -24.51 -2.46
N VAL A 209 2.90 -25.28 -3.20
CA VAL A 209 2.99 -26.73 -3.02
C VAL A 209 3.52 -27.09 -1.61
N GLU A 210 4.47 -26.32 -1.09
CA GLU A 210 5.00 -26.51 0.26
C GLU A 210 3.96 -26.18 1.35
N GLU A 211 3.22 -25.09 1.19
CA GLU A 211 2.22 -24.64 2.16
C GLU A 211 0.94 -25.51 2.13
N TYR A 212 0.56 -25.98 0.93
CA TYR A 212 -0.65 -26.77 0.69
C TYR A 212 -0.33 -28.12 0.03
N PRO A 213 0.44 -29.03 0.70
CA PRO A 213 0.96 -30.24 0.07
C PRO A 213 -0.10 -31.26 -0.34
N MET A 214 -1.31 -31.16 0.22
CA MET A 214 -2.45 -32.02 -0.10
C MET A 214 -3.32 -31.48 -1.22
N ASP A 215 -3.07 -30.26 -1.68
CA ASP A 215 -3.80 -29.67 -2.80
C ASP A 215 -3.11 -30.01 -4.14
N MET A 216 -3.63 -31.01 -4.80
CA MET A 216 -3.07 -31.50 -6.06
C MET A 216 -3.11 -30.48 -7.20
N ARG A 217 -3.96 -29.43 -7.10
CA ARG A 217 -4.01 -28.35 -8.11
C ARG A 217 -2.65 -27.67 -8.25
N TYR A 218 -1.98 -27.35 -7.14
CA TYR A 218 -0.67 -26.67 -7.17
C TYR A 218 0.42 -27.59 -7.69
N GLN A 219 0.36 -28.90 -7.41
CA GLN A 219 1.30 -29.87 -7.97
C GLN A 219 1.15 -29.94 -9.50
N VAL A 220 -0.08 -29.99 -10.03
CA VAL A 220 -0.30 -29.99 -11.48
C VAL A 220 0.22 -28.68 -12.11
N ILE A 221 -0.10 -27.51 -11.52
CA ILE A 221 0.42 -26.22 -12.00
C ILE A 221 1.95 -26.21 -11.98
N LEU A 222 2.60 -26.74 -10.94
CA LEU A 222 4.06 -26.87 -10.89
C LEU A 222 4.59 -27.75 -12.03
N GLY A 223 3.91 -28.85 -12.32
CA GLY A 223 4.21 -29.71 -13.49
C GLY A 223 4.12 -28.94 -14.81
N ASP A 224 3.07 -28.11 -14.98
CA ASP A 224 2.90 -27.29 -16.17
C ASP A 224 4.01 -26.23 -16.31
N VAL A 225 4.46 -25.65 -15.18
CA VAL A 225 5.63 -24.74 -15.17
C VAL A 225 6.92 -25.48 -15.54
N TYR A 226 7.12 -26.72 -15.09
CA TYR A 226 8.23 -27.56 -15.55
C TYR A 226 8.18 -27.83 -17.05
N MET A 227 7.00 -28.16 -17.60
CA MET A 227 6.81 -28.33 -19.05
C MET A 227 7.22 -27.09 -19.85
N GLN A 228 6.77 -25.91 -19.41
CA GLN A 228 7.11 -24.62 -20.03
C GLN A 228 8.61 -24.29 -19.99
N ASN A 229 9.33 -24.85 -19.05
CA ASN A 229 10.78 -24.70 -18.91
C ASN A 229 11.59 -25.88 -19.49
N ASP A 230 10.99 -26.70 -20.35
CA ASP A 230 11.57 -27.87 -21.02
C ASP A 230 12.08 -28.97 -20.05
N LYS A 231 11.58 -28.96 -18.82
CA LYS A 231 11.85 -29.98 -17.79
C LYS A 231 10.78 -31.07 -17.83
N LYS A 232 10.75 -31.77 -18.96
CA LYS A 232 9.68 -32.72 -19.29
C LYS A 232 9.61 -33.92 -18.33
N ASP A 233 10.74 -34.43 -17.91
CA ASP A 233 10.79 -35.62 -16.99
C ASP A 233 10.23 -35.25 -15.60
N GLU A 234 10.56 -34.06 -15.09
CA GLU A 234 10.01 -33.55 -13.81
C GLU A 234 8.51 -33.40 -13.90
N ALA A 235 8.02 -32.78 -14.97
CA ALA A 235 6.59 -32.60 -15.20
C ALA A 235 5.84 -33.94 -15.25
N TYR A 236 6.34 -34.89 -16.04
CA TYR A 236 5.79 -36.25 -16.14
C TYR A 236 5.66 -36.93 -14.78
N ASN A 237 6.74 -36.89 -13.98
CA ASN A 237 6.75 -37.47 -12.65
C ASN A 237 5.70 -36.88 -11.72
N ILE A 238 5.49 -35.54 -11.79
CA ILE A 238 4.47 -34.89 -11.02
C ILE A 238 3.06 -35.33 -11.45
N TYR A 239 2.75 -35.33 -12.74
CA TYR A 239 1.44 -35.76 -13.22
C TYR A 239 1.13 -37.21 -12.84
N LYS A 240 2.08 -38.07 -12.99
CA LYS A 240 1.95 -39.52 -12.58
C LYS A 240 1.73 -39.64 -11.07
N LYS A 241 2.42 -38.84 -10.26
CA LYS A 241 2.26 -38.86 -8.80
C LYS A 241 0.87 -38.37 -8.41
N VAL A 242 0.38 -37.31 -9.04
CA VAL A 242 -0.96 -36.79 -8.79
C VAL A 242 -2.01 -37.83 -9.16
N LEU A 243 -1.93 -38.44 -10.34
CA LEU A 243 -2.86 -39.48 -10.78
C LEU A 243 -2.78 -40.80 -9.98
N ALA A 244 -1.64 -41.09 -9.34
CA ALA A 244 -1.54 -42.18 -8.39
C ALA A 244 -2.31 -41.91 -7.09
N THR A 245 -2.46 -40.65 -6.70
CA THR A 245 -3.20 -40.20 -5.50
C THR A 245 -4.66 -39.95 -5.80
N GLU A 246 -4.94 -39.28 -6.93
CA GLU A 246 -6.27 -38.88 -7.42
C GLU A 246 -6.41 -39.38 -8.87
N PRO A 247 -6.84 -40.63 -9.11
CA PRO A 247 -6.90 -41.22 -10.47
C PRO A 247 -7.82 -40.50 -11.42
N ASP A 248 -8.82 -39.74 -10.92
CA ASP A 248 -9.84 -38.99 -11.66
C ASP A 248 -9.54 -37.48 -11.71
N ASN A 249 -8.33 -37.05 -11.35
CA ASN A 249 -7.93 -35.64 -11.40
C ASN A 249 -7.85 -35.16 -12.86
N ALA A 250 -8.90 -34.45 -13.30
CA ALA A 250 -9.05 -34.00 -14.66
C ALA A 250 -7.91 -33.06 -15.14
N MET A 251 -7.38 -32.22 -14.23
CA MET A 251 -6.25 -31.34 -14.57
C MET A 251 -4.99 -32.16 -14.89
N ALA A 252 -4.65 -33.10 -14.04
CA ALA A 252 -3.48 -33.96 -14.24
C ALA A 252 -3.61 -34.84 -15.49
N MET A 253 -4.83 -35.37 -15.75
CA MET A 253 -5.11 -36.12 -17.00
C MET A 253 -4.87 -35.27 -18.22
N TYR A 254 -5.41 -34.03 -18.26
CA TYR A 254 -5.24 -33.09 -19.36
C TYR A 254 -3.75 -32.72 -19.55
N SER A 255 -3.05 -32.37 -18.48
CA SER A 255 -1.64 -32.01 -18.54
C SER A 255 -0.76 -33.18 -19.00
N LEU A 256 -1.05 -34.42 -18.55
CA LEU A 256 -0.34 -35.61 -18.99
C LEU A 256 -0.64 -35.93 -20.46
N ALA A 257 -1.87 -35.75 -20.94
CA ALA A 257 -2.22 -35.90 -22.34
C ALA A 257 -1.45 -34.88 -23.22
N SER A 258 -1.40 -33.59 -22.79
CA SER A 258 -0.60 -32.56 -23.44
C SER A 258 0.90 -32.91 -23.46
N TYR A 259 1.42 -33.50 -22.38
CA TYR A 259 2.80 -34.01 -22.34
C TYR A 259 3.05 -35.06 -23.42
N TYR A 260 2.19 -36.09 -23.55
CA TYR A 260 2.34 -37.12 -24.58
C TYR A 260 2.24 -36.55 -25.99
N GLU A 261 1.35 -35.62 -26.24
CA GLU A 261 1.26 -34.92 -27.52
C GLU A 261 2.57 -34.19 -27.87
N GLN A 262 3.11 -33.41 -26.93
CA GLN A 262 4.33 -32.61 -27.14
C GLN A 262 5.61 -33.47 -27.24
N THR A 263 5.59 -34.69 -26.68
CA THR A 263 6.71 -35.62 -26.74
C THR A 263 6.60 -36.65 -27.87
N GLY A 264 5.51 -36.59 -28.65
CA GLY A 264 5.28 -37.46 -29.80
C GLY A 264 4.84 -38.90 -29.44
N GLN A 265 4.44 -39.13 -28.18
CA GLN A 265 4.00 -40.45 -27.65
C GLN A 265 2.47 -40.61 -27.83
N LYS A 266 1.97 -40.43 -29.03
CA LYS A 266 0.51 -40.37 -29.35
C LYS A 266 -0.24 -41.67 -28.97
N GLU A 267 0.42 -42.82 -28.99
CA GLU A 267 -0.21 -44.11 -28.67
C GLU A 267 -0.63 -44.21 -27.16
N LEU A 268 -0.12 -43.32 -26.31
CA LEU A 268 -0.43 -43.28 -24.86
C LEU A 268 -1.50 -42.20 -24.53
N TYR A 269 -2.00 -41.52 -25.56
CA TYR A 269 -2.99 -40.45 -25.43
C TYR A 269 -4.44 -40.98 -25.42
N GLU A 270 -4.68 -42.18 -25.98
CA GLU A 270 -5.97 -42.89 -26.01
C GLU A 270 -6.19 -43.71 -24.72
#